data_bec7d01564ac6bc807db70f87128e2dd
#
_entry.id   bec7d01564ac6bc807db70f87128e2dd
#
_cell.length_a   1.000
_cell.length_b   1.000
_cell.length_c   1.000
_cell.angle_alpha   90.00
_cell.angle_beta   90.00
_cell.angle_gamma   90.00
#
_symmetry.space_group_name_H-M   'P 1'
#
loop_
_entity.id
_entity.type
_entity.pdbx_description
1 polymer ?
#
loop_
_entity_poly.entity_id
_entity_poly.type
_entity_poly.pdbx_seq_one_letter_code
_entity_poly.pdbx_strand_id
1 'polypeptide(L)'
;MKEERKSTIYSPINQETHMKKILMIFALIMGAVAAYAQQGSGDYYEGLSRKIGFSQMIPPHGLEITYDKTVHIIFPSPVRYVDLGSPNLIAGKADGAENVIRVKATRKHFRSETNMSVITEDGNFYTFNVKYADEPLLLNVEMCDFIHDGEAVNRPNNAMEIYLQELAGESP
;
A
#
# COMPACT_ATOMS: atom_id res chain seq x y z
N MET A 1 -30.01 -79.82 -17.32
CA MET A 1 -29.37 -78.63 -17.88
C MET A 1 -28.91 -77.79 -16.69
N LYS A 2 -27.60 -77.91 -16.31
CA LYS A 2 -27.00 -77.25 -15.18
C LYS A 2 -26.24 -76.00 -15.70
N GLU A 3 -26.69 -74.85 -15.25
CA GLU A 3 -26.05 -73.57 -15.53
C GLU A 3 -24.92 -73.34 -14.53
N GLU A 4 -23.67 -73.33 -14.99
CA GLU A 4 -22.49 -73.01 -14.17
C GLU A 4 -22.36 -71.47 -14.01
N ARG A 5 -22.56 -71.02 -12.79
CA ARG A 5 -22.24 -69.65 -12.40
C ARG A 5 -20.72 -69.48 -12.24
N LYS A 6 -20.06 -68.80 -13.18
CA LYS A 6 -18.66 -68.36 -13.02
C LYS A 6 -18.62 -67.23 -11.96
N SER A 7 -18.14 -67.55 -10.78
CA SER A 7 -17.77 -66.53 -9.78
C SER A 7 -16.46 -65.91 -10.19
N THR A 8 -16.50 -64.62 -10.60
CA THR A 8 -15.32 -63.81 -10.81
C THR A 8 -14.70 -63.47 -9.46
N ILE A 9 -13.60 -64.14 -9.10
CA ILE A 9 -12.82 -63.87 -7.90
C ILE A 9 -12.06 -62.53 -8.14
N TYR A 10 -12.57 -61.44 -7.57
CA TYR A 10 -11.85 -60.16 -7.60
C TYR A 10 -10.71 -60.24 -6.57
N SER A 11 -9.48 -60.28 -7.08
CA SER A 11 -8.27 -60.32 -6.27
C SER A 11 -8.01 -58.98 -5.57
N PRO A 12 -7.98 -58.91 -4.23
CA PRO A 12 -7.75 -57.64 -3.47
C PRO A 12 -6.33 -57.10 -3.64
N ILE A 13 -5.38 -57.84 -4.14
CA ILE A 13 -3.97 -57.47 -4.31
C ILE A 13 -3.80 -56.35 -5.34
N ASN A 14 -4.71 -56.22 -6.31
CA ASN A 14 -4.60 -55.23 -7.36
C ASN A 14 -5.04 -53.82 -6.94
N GLN A 15 -5.89 -53.75 -5.91
CA GLN A 15 -6.43 -52.48 -5.43
C GLN A 15 -5.42 -51.69 -4.57
N GLU A 16 -4.59 -52.35 -3.76
CA GLU A 16 -3.53 -51.71 -2.96
C GLU A 16 -2.43 -51.10 -3.83
N THR A 17 -2.02 -51.79 -4.89
CA THR A 17 -0.99 -51.27 -5.81
C THR A 17 -1.49 -50.08 -6.62
N HIS A 18 -2.77 -50.03 -6.99
CA HIS A 18 -3.37 -48.89 -7.67
C HIS A 18 -3.51 -47.68 -6.73
N MET A 19 -3.90 -47.87 -5.49
CA MET A 19 -3.95 -46.81 -4.49
C MET A 19 -2.59 -46.20 -4.19
N LYS A 20 -1.55 -47.02 -4.04
CA LYS A 20 -0.17 -46.55 -3.82
C LYS A 20 0.34 -45.72 -5.04
N LYS A 21 0.03 -46.15 -6.26
CA LYS A 21 0.37 -45.39 -7.48
C LYS A 21 -0.37 -44.06 -7.57
N ILE A 22 -1.65 -44.01 -7.22
CA ILE A 22 -2.46 -42.78 -7.20
C ILE A 22 -1.93 -41.80 -6.13
N LEU A 23 -1.58 -42.29 -4.94
CA LEU A 23 -0.99 -41.49 -3.88
C LEU A 23 0.39 -40.91 -4.27
N MET A 24 1.25 -41.69 -4.94
CA MET A 24 2.53 -41.19 -5.45
C MET A 24 2.34 -40.13 -6.53
N ILE A 25 1.39 -40.30 -7.46
CA ILE A 25 1.08 -39.29 -8.49
C ILE A 25 0.56 -38.00 -7.85
N PHE A 26 -0.30 -38.12 -6.84
CA PHE A 26 -0.83 -36.97 -6.10
C PHE A 26 0.27 -36.21 -5.34
N ALA A 27 1.21 -36.92 -4.70
CA ALA A 27 2.35 -36.34 -4.03
C ALA A 27 3.30 -35.62 -5.02
N LEU A 28 3.49 -36.17 -6.21
CA LEU A 28 4.31 -35.57 -7.27
C LEU A 28 3.68 -34.30 -7.84
N ILE A 29 2.34 -34.29 -8.02
CA ILE A 29 1.59 -33.10 -8.46
C ILE A 29 1.61 -32.00 -7.41
N MET A 30 1.39 -32.35 -6.13
CA MET A 30 1.45 -31.40 -5.01
C MET A 30 2.87 -30.81 -4.85
N GLY A 31 3.93 -31.60 -5.05
CA GLY A 31 5.31 -31.12 -5.05
C GLY A 31 5.61 -30.17 -6.20
N ALA A 32 5.06 -30.42 -7.39
CA ALA A 32 5.21 -29.55 -8.56
C ALA A 32 4.48 -28.20 -8.34
N VAL A 33 3.27 -28.21 -7.79
CA VAL A 33 2.50 -26.98 -7.48
C VAL A 33 3.22 -26.13 -6.43
N ALA A 34 3.83 -26.74 -5.40
CA ALA A 34 4.62 -26.02 -4.41
C ALA A 34 5.88 -25.37 -5.02
N ALA A 35 6.51 -26.00 -6.00
CA ALA A 35 7.67 -25.44 -6.71
C ALA A 35 7.31 -24.22 -7.57
N TYR A 36 6.11 -24.19 -8.17
CA TYR A 36 5.61 -23.02 -8.91
C TYR A 36 5.23 -21.85 -7.99
N ALA A 37 4.81 -22.11 -6.77
CA ALA A 37 4.45 -21.05 -5.81
C ALA A 37 5.67 -20.28 -5.24
N GLN A 38 6.89 -20.82 -5.37
CA GLN A 38 8.13 -20.15 -4.94
C GLN A 38 8.78 -19.29 -6.01
N GLN A 39 8.26 -19.22 -7.22
CA GLN A 39 8.82 -18.46 -8.34
C GLN A 39 8.29 -17.02 -8.44
N GLY A 40 7.70 -16.48 -7.38
CA GLY A 40 6.97 -15.21 -7.36
C GLY A 40 7.73 -14.00 -6.82
N SER A 41 9.06 -13.95 -6.83
CA SER A 41 9.79 -12.69 -6.64
C SER A 41 10.57 -12.34 -7.90
N GLY A 42 9.83 -12.05 -8.98
CA GLY A 42 10.41 -11.56 -10.22
C GLY A 42 11.04 -10.19 -9.99
N ASP A 43 12.29 -10.06 -10.35
CA ASP A 43 12.99 -8.78 -10.48
C ASP A 43 12.24 -7.88 -11.49
N TYR A 44 11.65 -6.78 -11.00
CA TYR A 44 10.75 -5.92 -11.77
C TYR A 44 11.46 -4.96 -12.75
N TYR A 45 12.79 -4.91 -12.76
CA TYR A 45 13.56 -4.04 -13.65
C TYR A 45 14.70 -4.79 -14.34
N GLU A 46 14.43 -5.30 -15.54
CA GLU A 46 15.46 -5.74 -16.48
C GLU A 46 15.89 -4.56 -17.35
N GLY A 47 17.17 -4.24 -17.38
CA GLY A 47 17.71 -3.19 -18.27
C GLY A 47 18.68 -2.22 -17.62
N LEU A 48 18.75 -2.22 -16.29
CA LEU A 48 19.77 -1.47 -15.55
C LEU A 48 20.91 -2.43 -15.15
N SER A 49 22.13 -1.89 -15.02
CA SER A 49 23.30 -2.65 -14.63
C SER A 49 23.20 -3.32 -13.24
N ARG A 50 22.23 -2.89 -12.42
CA ARG A 50 21.83 -3.51 -11.15
C ARG A 50 20.33 -3.61 -11.07
N LYS A 51 19.84 -4.76 -10.60
CA LYS A 51 18.41 -4.98 -10.32
C LYS A 51 18.03 -4.30 -9.01
N ILE A 52 16.87 -3.63 -9.01
CA ILE A 52 16.30 -3.04 -7.79
C ILE A 52 15.52 -4.15 -7.07
N GLY A 53 15.96 -4.53 -5.87
CA GLY A 53 15.29 -5.50 -5.03
C GLY A 53 14.03 -4.90 -4.38
N PHE A 54 13.07 -5.76 -4.02
CA PHE A 54 11.80 -5.33 -3.41
C PHE A 54 12.00 -4.50 -2.12
N SER A 55 13.04 -4.83 -1.34
CA SER A 55 13.42 -4.09 -0.12
C SER A 55 13.93 -2.66 -0.38
N GLN A 56 14.23 -2.33 -1.63
CA GLN A 56 14.70 -1.01 -2.03
C GLN A 56 13.58 -0.13 -2.61
N MET A 57 12.37 -0.69 -2.74
CA MET A 57 11.21 0.02 -3.28
C MET A 57 10.44 0.69 -2.15
N ILE A 58 10.09 1.96 -2.34
CA ILE A 58 9.18 2.70 -1.46
C ILE A 58 7.86 2.83 -2.22
N PRO A 59 6.81 2.08 -1.83
CA PRO A 59 5.53 2.16 -2.51
C PRO A 59 4.88 3.53 -2.26
N PRO A 60 4.30 4.16 -3.30
CA PRO A 60 3.61 5.44 -3.14
C PRO A 60 2.27 5.27 -2.42
N HIS A 61 1.91 6.25 -1.60
CA HIS A 61 0.57 6.41 -1.06
C HIS A 61 -0.37 6.96 -2.13
N GLY A 62 -1.60 6.44 -2.23
CA GLY A 62 -2.63 7.01 -3.11
C GLY A 62 -3.16 8.32 -2.53
N LEU A 63 -3.22 9.38 -3.34
CA LEU A 63 -3.74 10.69 -2.94
C LEU A 63 -4.71 11.23 -3.99
N GLU A 64 -5.93 11.56 -3.57
CA GLU A 64 -6.90 12.26 -4.40
C GLU A 64 -6.89 13.74 -4.07
N ILE A 65 -6.86 14.59 -5.10
CA ILE A 65 -6.94 16.04 -4.95
C ILE A 65 -7.98 16.64 -5.91
N THR A 66 -8.47 17.81 -5.57
CA THR A 66 -9.43 18.55 -6.39
C THR A 66 -9.02 20.02 -6.58
N TYR A 67 -9.69 20.70 -7.50
CA TYR A 67 -9.51 22.13 -7.73
C TYR A 67 -10.21 22.97 -6.67
N ASP A 68 -11.35 22.53 -6.17
CA ASP A 68 -12.24 23.34 -5.33
C ASP A 68 -11.97 23.20 -3.81
N LYS A 69 -11.26 22.13 -3.39
CA LYS A 69 -10.94 21.86 -1.98
C LYS A 69 -9.43 21.66 -1.82
N THR A 70 -8.92 21.90 -0.63
CA THR A 70 -7.52 21.68 -0.27
C THR A 70 -7.40 20.41 0.55
N VAL A 71 -6.43 19.56 0.21
CA VAL A 71 -6.05 18.40 1.00
C VAL A 71 -4.88 18.77 1.88
N HIS A 72 -4.95 18.41 3.16
CA HIS A 72 -3.89 18.61 4.14
C HIS A 72 -3.22 17.27 4.45
N ILE A 73 -1.90 17.26 4.47
CA ILE A 73 -1.10 16.10 4.83
C ILE A 73 -0.25 16.49 6.02
N ILE A 74 -0.44 15.78 7.13
CA ILE A 74 0.22 16.03 8.41
C ILE A 74 1.32 14.99 8.58
N PHE A 75 2.55 15.45 8.74
CA PHE A 75 3.74 14.59 8.92
C PHE A 75 4.17 14.59 10.40
N PRO A 76 4.88 13.52 10.85
CA PRO A 76 5.37 13.44 12.24
C PRO A 76 6.48 14.46 12.55
N SER A 77 7.13 15.04 11.51
CA SER A 77 8.25 15.96 11.61
C SER A 77 8.09 17.11 10.62
N PRO A 78 8.68 18.29 10.85
CA PRO A 78 8.66 19.40 9.91
C PRO A 78 9.10 19.00 8.50
N VAL A 79 8.45 19.56 7.48
CA VAL A 79 8.76 19.28 6.09
C VAL A 79 9.93 20.11 5.62
N ARG A 80 10.97 19.43 5.13
CA ARG A 80 12.17 20.02 4.59
C ARG A 80 12.09 20.29 3.09
N TYR A 81 11.49 19.36 2.33
CA TYR A 81 11.47 19.38 0.88
C TYR A 81 10.17 18.82 0.33
N VAL A 82 9.67 19.43 -0.73
CA VAL A 82 8.51 18.96 -1.52
C VAL A 82 8.85 19.04 -2.99
N ASP A 83 8.62 17.96 -3.73
CA ASP A 83 8.73 17.90 -5.18
C ASP A 83 7.39 17.52 -5.81
N LEU A 84 7.00 18.23 -6.85
CA LEU A 84 5.76 18.03 -7.58
C LEU A 84 6.06 17.58 -9.00
N GLY A 85 5.63 16.37 -9.35
CA GLY A 85 5.88 15.78 -10.68
C GLY A 85 5.11 16.42 -11.82
N SER A 86 4.20 17.37 -11.55
CA SER A 86 3.39 18.02 -12.58
C SER A 86 2.98 19.43 -12.18
N PRO A 87 2.87 20.36 -13.15
CA PRO A 87 2.31 21.71 -12.92
C PRO A 87 0.80 21.69 -12.62
N ASN A 88 0.14 20.54 -12.71
CA ASN A 88 -1.25 20.36 -12.33
C ASN A 88 -1.45 20.38 -10.80
N LEU A 89 -0.37 20.34 -10.03
CA LEU A 89 -0.36 20.40 -8.58
C LEU A 89 0.18 21.74 -8.09
N ILE A 90 -0.33 22.18 -6.97
CA ILE A 90 0.28 23.19 -6.12
C ILE A 90 0.32 22.68 -4.69
N ALA A 91 1.45 22.85 -4.03
CA ALA A 91 1.61 22.51 -2.63
C ALA A 91 2.36 23.63 -1.91
N GLY A 92 2.12 23.72 -0.61
CA GLY A 92 2.82 24.68 0.26
C GLY A 92 2.65 24.27 1.72
N LYS A 93 3.59 24.70 2.56
CA LYS A 93 3.45 24.54 4.01
C LYS A 93 2.27 25.37 4.52
N ALA A 94 1.63 24.89 5.57
CA ALA A 94 0.66 25.69 6.30
C ALA A 94 1.39 26.71 7.19
N ASP A 95 0.88 27.92 7.26
CA ASP A 95 1.48 28.98 8.07
C ASP A 95 1.42 28.59 9.55
N GLY A 96 2.57 28.61 10.21
CA GLY A 96 2.70 28.23 11.62
C GLY A 96 2.68 26.71 11.90
N ALA A 97 2.57 25.86 10.86
CA ALA A 97 2.58 24.40 10.97
C ALA A 97 3.53 23.78 9.96
N GLU A 98 4.82 23.78 10.30
CA GLU A 98 5.90 23.32 9.40
C GLU A 98 5.83 21.85 9.00
N ASN A 99 5.05 21.06 9.75
CA ASN A 99 4.81 19.64 9.49
C ASN A 99 3.54 19.39 8.66
N VAL A 100 2.84 20.44 8.20
CA VAL A 100 1.61 20.32 7.41
C VAL A 100 1.81 20.85 6.00
N ILE A 101 1.50 20.02 5.02
CA ILE A 101 1.49 20.42 3.61
C ILE A 101 0.05 20.51 3.11
N ARG A 102 -0.26 21.64 2.50
CA ARG A 102 -1.52 21.88 1.77
C ARG A 102 -1.29 21.54 0.30
N VAL A 103 -2.14 20.69 -0.26
CA VAL A 103 -2.08 20.29 -1.67
C VAL A 103 -3.40 20.54 -2.36
N LYS A 104 -3.34 21.03 -3.59
CA LYS A 104 -4.51 21.35 -4.39
C LYS A 104 -4.20 21.16 -5.88
N ALA A 105 -5.23 20.86 -6.69
CA ALA A 105 -5.12 20.89 -8.14
C ALA A 105 -5.11 22.33 -8.65
N THR A 106 -4.27 22.64 -9.64
CA THR A 106 -4.23 23.95 -10.32
C THR A 106 -5.28 24.05 -11.43
N ARG A 107 -5.80 22.90 -11.88
CA ARG A 107 -6.86 22.80 -12.90
C ARG A 107 -7.75 21.60 -12.66
N LYS A 108 -8.99 21.66 -13.16
CA LYS A 108 -9.96 20.56 -13.08
C LYS A 108 -9.65 19.45 -14.09
N HIS A 109 -10.04 18.24 -13.76
CA HIS A 109 -10.12 17.06 -14.64
C HIS A 109 -8.82 16.74 -15.41
N PHE A 110 -7.66 16.88 -14.79
CA PHE A 110 -6.46 16.32 -15.40
C PHE A 110 -6.50 14.79 -15.33
N ARG A 111 -6.19 14.15 -16.46
CA ARG A 111 -6.36 12.69 -16.63
C ARG A 111 -5.15 11.87 -16.23
N SER A 112 -3.96 12.44 -16.37
CA SER A 112 -2.73 11.72 -16.08
C SER A 112 -2.45 11.77 -14.59
N GLU A 113 -2.31 10.62 -13.97
CA GLU A 113 -1.75 10.52 -12.62
C GLU A 113 -0.34 11.13 -12.61
N THR A 114 0.04 11.69 -11.48
CA THR A 114 1.34 12.29 -11.26
C THR A 114 1.85 11.93 -9.88
N ASN A 115 3.03 12.39 -9.52
CA ASN A 115 3.59 12.09 -8.21
C ASN A 115 3.86 13.37 -7.41
N MET A 116 3.97 13.19 -6.11
CA MET A 116 4.52 14.15 -5.18
C MET A 116 5.46 13.42 -4.23
N SER A 117 6.62 14.01 -3.94
CA SER A 117 7.57 13.48 -2.97
C SER A 117 7.82 14.49 -1.87
N VAL A 118 7.91 14.03 -0.64
CA VAL A 118 8.14 14.85 0.55
C VAL A 118 9.29 14.26 1.36
N ILE A 119 10.20 15.13 1.84
CA ILE A 119 11.25 14.77 2.79
C ILE A 119 11.05 15.61 4.05
N THR A 120 11.01 14.96 5.19
CA THR A 120 10.91 15.59 6.50
C THR A 120 12.30 15.84 7.11
N GLU A 121 12.39 16.67 8.15
CA GLU A 121 13.67 17.02 8.78
C GLU A 121 14.36 15.85 9.46
N ASP A 122 13.58 14.88 9.95
CA ASP A 122 14.07 13.61 10.48
C ASP A 122 14.60 12.64 9.41
N GLY A 123 14.55 13.04 8.11
CA GLY A 123 15.10 12.29 6.98
C GLY A 123 14.15 11.25 6.38
N ASN A 124 12.92 11.17 6.83
CA ASN A 124 11.93 10.26 6.24
C ASN A 124 11.50 10.75 4.86
N PHE A 125 11.31 9.79 3.94
CA PHE A 125 10.88 10.03 2.56
C PHE A 125 9.48 9.46 2.34
N TYR A 126 8.56 10.31 1.91
CA TYR A 126 7.19 9.96 1.58
C TYR A 126 6.95 10.21 0.09
N THR A 127 6.32 9.27 -0.58
CA THR A 127 5.94 9.43 -1.99
C THR A 127 4.45 9.17 -2.18
N PHE A 128 3.85 9.95 -3.07
CA PHE A 128 2.41 9.90 -3.34
C PHE A 128 2.18 9.72 -4.84
N ASN A 129 1.26 8.84 -5.19
CA ASN A 129 0.65 8.79 -6.52
C ASN A 129 -0.62 9.63 -6.48
N VAL A 130 -0.63 10.74 -7.23
CA VAL A 130 -1.65 11.79 -7.12
C VAL A 130 -2.57 11.76 -8.33
N LYS A 131 -3.86 11.66 -8.09
CA LYS A 131 -4.91 11.72 -9.11
C LYS A 131 -5.93 12.81 -8.81
N TYR A 132 -6.60 13.30 -9.86
CA TYR A 132 -7.72 14.21 -9.71
C TYR A 132 -9.00 13.45 -9.35
N ALA A 133 -9.76 13.96 -8.40
CA ALA A 133 -11.10 13.56 -8.09
C ALA A 133 -11.96 14.80 -7.85
N ASP A 134 -13.20 14.84 -8.36
CA ASP A 134 -14.11 15.96 -8.08
C ASP A 134 -14.48 16.01 -6.60
N GLU A 135 -14.65 14.84 -5.98
CA GLU A 135 -14.90 14.66 -4.57
C GLU A 135 -13.84 13.70 -3.99
N PRO A 136 -12.70 14.21 -3.49
CA PRO A 136 -11.70 13.39 -2.84
C PRO A 136 -12.26 12.67 -1.61
N LEU A 137 -11.90 11.42 -1.44
CA LEU A 137 -12.33 10.59 -0.32
C LEU A 137 -11.86 11.18 1.03
N LEU A 138 -10.64 11.74 1.05
CA LEU A 138 -10.03 12.30 2.25
C LEU A 138 -9.55 13.74 1.97
N LEU A 139 -9.82 14.65 2.90
CA LEU A 139 -9.29 16.02 2.86
C LEU A 139 -8.14 16.23 3.85
N ASN A 140 -8.01 15.35 4.83
CA ASN A 140 -6.93 15.38 5.80
C ASN A 140 -6.32 14.00 5.92
N VAL A 141 -5.01 13.90 5.76
CA VAL A 141 -4.24 12.65 5.81
C VAL A 141 -3.13 12.81 6.83
N GLU A 142 -3.05 11.92 7.77
CA GLU A 142 -2.00 11.90 8.79
C GLU A 142 -1.01 10.76 8.48
N MET A 143 0.28 11.10 8.38
CA MET A 143 1.36 10.18 8.05
C MET A 143 2.11 9.68 9.29
N CYS A 144 1.54 9.90 10.48
CA CYS A 144 2.08 9.38 11.72
C CYS A 144 1.68 7.91 11.86
N ASP A 145 2.63 7.03 12.11
CA ASP A 145 2.35 5.68 12.55
C ASP A 145 1.81 5.74 13.98
N PHE A 146 0.52 5.54 14.14
CA PHE A 146 -0.06 5.32 15.45
C PHE A 146 0.38 3.93 15.93
N ILE A 147 1.40 3.89 16.76
CA ILE A 147 1.67 2.71 17.57
C ILE A 147 0.52 2.62 18.56
N HIS A 148 -0.35 1.63 18.38
CA HIS A 148 -1.50 1.34 19.24
C HIS A 148 -1.07 0.72 20.60
N ASP A 149 -0.10 1.31 21.27
CA ASP A 149 0.37 0.84 22.59
C ASP A 149 -0.18 1.66 23.76
N GLY A 150 -1.38 2.24 23.62
CA GLY A 150 -2.12 2.79 24.77
C GLY A 150 -1.51 4.01 25.47
N GLU A 151 -0.31 4.44 25.09
CA GLU A 151 0.26 5.72 25.54
C GLU A 151 -0.11 6.81 24.54
N ALA A 152 -0.71 7.87 25.03
CA ALA A 152 -0.96 9.09 24.27
C ALA A 152 0.39 9.59 23.75
N VAL A 153 0.69 9.30 22.49
CA VAL A 153 1.87 9.84 21.82
C VAL A 153 1.74 11.36 21.89
N ASN A 154 2.74 12.00 22.46
CA ASN A 154 2.86 13.45 22.52
C ASN A 154 2.93 13.93 21.06
N ARG A 155 1.77 14.27 20.47
CA ARG A 155 1.71 14.76 19.10
C ARG A 155 2.51 16.05 19.02
N PRO A 156 3.47 16.18 18.10
CA PRO A 156 4.03 17.49 17.85
C PRO A 156 2.88 18.42 17.45
N ASN A 157 2.84 19.63 18.01
CA ASN A 157 1.80 20.63 17.81
C ASN A 157 1.33 20.65 16.34
N ASN A 158 0.17 20.06 16.07
CA ASN A 158 -0.45 20.16 14.77
C ASN A 158 -1.29 21.45 14.72
N ALA A 159 -1.53 21.99 13.53
CA ALA A 159 -2.28 23.22 13.34
C ALA A 159 -3.67 23.18 13.99
N MET A 160 -4.26 22.01 14.15
CA MET A 160 -5.57 21.80 14.75
C MET A 160 -5.54 21.98 16.28
N GLU A 161 -4.48 21.49 16.95
CA GLU A 161 -4.32 21.68 18.41
C GLU A 161 -4.06 23.15 18.75
N ILE A 162 -3.25 23.83 17.94
CA ILE A 162 -3.02 25.28 18.10
C ILE A 162 -4.35 26.04 17.99
N TYR A 163 -5.14 25.71 16.95
CA TYR A 163 -6.44 26.35 16.73
C TYR A 163 -7.45 26.07 17.86
N LEU A 164 -7.48 24.84 18.38
CA LEU A 164 -8.35 24.49 19.51
C LEU A 164 -7.88 25.11 20.81
N GLN A 165 -6.57 25.29 21.03
CA GLN A 165 -6.04 26.02 22.20
C GLN A 165 -6.35 27.50 22.14
N GLU A 166 -6.25 28.14 20.96
CA GLU A 166 -6.68 29.55 20.80
C GLU A 166 -8.16 29.72 21.08
N LEU A 167 -9.04 28.84 20.57
CA LEU A 167 -10.48 28.88 20.87
C LEU A 167 -10.80 28.64 22.37
N ALA A 168 -10.02 27.79 23.05
CA ALA A 168 -10.21 27.52 24.46
C ALA A 168 -9.66 28.62 25.36
N GLY A 169 -8.70 29.42 24.89
CA GLY A 169 -8.10 30.57 25.59
C GLY A 169 -8.90 31.87 25.51
N GLU A 170 -9.87 31.94 24.58
CA GLU A 170 -10.75 33.14 24.42
C GLU A 170 -12.10 33.02 25.13
N SER A 171 -12.20 32.24 26.21
CA SER A 171 -13.37 32.33 27.09
C SER A 171 -13.25 33.53 28.04
N PRO A 172 -14.15 34.50 27.98
CA PRO A 172 -14.14 35.71 28.79
C PRO A 172 -14.36 35.43 30.28
#